data_3f7661d32a59db5b505af9991154c261
#
_entry.id   3f7661d32a59db5b505af9991154c261
#
_cell.length_a   1.000
_cell.length_b   1.000
_cell.length_c   1.000
_cell.angle_alpha   90.00
_cell.angle_beta   90.00
_cell.angle_gamma   90.00
#
_symmetry.space_group_name_H-M   'P 1'
#
loop_
_entity.id
_entity.type
_entity.pdbx_description
1 polymer ?
#
loop_
_entity_poly.entity_id
_entity_poly.type
_entity_poly.pdbx_seq_one_letter_code
_entity_poly.pdbx_strand_id
1 'polypeptide(L)'
;MSDETRERDIYLARAMGWRYVPPGPETAEMYGEGVHCLRDPEGRLRATLFSSSVGDLWNHVTPQFHEWESAKAKLLRWLAADEARWTAFYNEIDALYDEFEAFYNEIDALYDEDESARETQFSVVSWSRFLVTLTPAQVAESAEKALRGLTAEKGENT
;
A
#
# COMPACT_ATOMS: atom_id res chain seq x y z
N MET A 1 -8.63 -14.91 -4.36
CA MET A 1 -7.64 -14.17 -3.55
C MET A 1 -6.94 -15.14 -2.62
N SER A 2 -5.62 -15.12 -2.59
CA SER A 2 -4.85 -15.99 -1.68
C SER A 2 -4.94 -15.47 -0.24
N ASP A 3 -4.75 -16.38 0.73
CA ASP A 3 -4.72 -15.99 2.15
C ASP A 3 -3.59 -14.99 2.45
N GLU A 4 -2.45 -15.17 1.81
CA GLU A 4 -1.29 -14.26 1.92
C GLU A 4 -1.63 -12.83 1.47
N THR A 5 -2.34 -12.68 0.36
CA THR A 5 -2.77 -11.38 -0.16
C THR A 5 -3.72 -10.69 0.81
N ARG A 6 -4.66 -11.46 1.37
CA ARG A 6 -5.61 -10.97 2.38
C ARG A 6 -4.91 -10.51 3.65
N GLU A 7 -3.99 -11.31 4.16
CA GLU A 7 -3.21 -10.97 5.36
C GLU A 7 -2.38 -9.69 5.14
N ARG A 8 -1.82 -9.53 3.94
CA ARG A 8 -1.10 -8.32 3.55
C ARG A 8 -1.99 -7.07 3.60
N ASP A 9 -3.16 -7.13 2.99
CA ASP A 9 -4.09 -6.00 2.97
C ASP A 9 -4.52 -5.61 4.39
N ILE A 10 -4.79 -6.59 5.25
CA ILE A 10 -5.13 -6.35 6.65
C ILE A 10 -3.95 -5.74 7.42
N TYR A 11 -2.76 -6.26 7.19
CA TYR A 11 -1.53 -5.72 7.80
C TYR A 11 -1.33 -4.25 7.42
N LEU A 12 -1.47 -3.91 6.15
CA LEU A 12 -1.34 -2.53 5.66
C LEU A 12 -2.42 -1.63 6.23
N ALA A 13 -3.66 -2.09 6.26
CA ALA A 13 -4.76 -1.34 6.86
C ALA A 13 -4.50 -1.01 8.33
N ARG A 14 -4.05 -1.99 9.11
CA ARG A 14 -3.68 -1.79 10.52
C ARG A 14 -2.53 -0.80 10.68
N ALA A 15 -1.51 -0.91 9.85
CA ALA A 15 -0.37 0.01 9.86
C ALA A 15 -0.81 1.44 9.57
N MET A 16 -1.78 1.62 8.68
CA MET A 16 -2.33 2.93 8.30
C MET A 16 -3.32 3.50 9.34
N GLY A 17 -3.66 2.75 10.39
CA GLY A 17 -4.49 3.24 11.48
C GLY A 17 -5.90 2.68 11.57
N TRP A 18 -6.27 1.71 10.74
CA TRP A 18 -7.54 1.01 10.90
C TRP A 18 -7.53 0.19 12.18
N ARG A 19 -8.64 0.24 12.92
CA ARG A 19 -8.76 -0.44 14.22
C ARG A 19 -10.12 -1.13 14.36
N TYR A 20 -10.11 -2.27 15.00
CA TYR A 20 -11.34 -2.96 15.38
C TYR A 20 -12.01 -2.25 16.56
N VAL A 21 -13.33 -2.10 16.48
CA VAL A 21 -14.18 -1.55 17.53
C VAL A 21 -15.23 -2.60 17.90
N PRO A 22 -15.18 -3.14 19.12
CA PRO A 22 -16.16 -4.13 19.56
C PRO A 22 -17.57 -3.49 19.71
N PRO A 23 -18.65 -4.31 19.70
CA PRO A 23 -19.98 -3.79 19.93
C PRO A 23 -20.10 -3.01 21.23
N GLY A 24 -20.74 -1.85 21.18
CA GLY A 24 -20.90 -0.95 22.31
C GLY A 24 -21.94 0.13 22.02
N PRO A 25 -22.08 1.15 22.92
CA PRO A 25 -23.08 2.21 22.74
C PRO A 25 -22.94 2.98 21.42
N GLU A 26 -21.73 3.34 21.05
CA GLU A 26 -21.44 4.09 19.81
C GLU A 26 -21.79 3.30 18.56
N THR A 27 -21.36 2.03 18.50
CA THR A 27 -21.64 1.16 17.36
C THR A 27 -23.12 0.83 17.28
N ALA A 28 -23.79 0.65 18.41
CA ALA A 28 -25.24 0.39 18.49
C ALA A 28 -26.04 1.57 17.95
N GLU A 29 -25.63 2.79 18.25
CA GLU A 29 -26.29 4.01 17.77
C GLU A 29 -26.22 4.14 16.24
N MET A 30 -25.08 3.80 15.64
CA MET A 30 -24.87 3.94 14.20
C MET A 30 -25.38 2.76 13.37
N TYR A 31 -25.20 1.54 13.86
CA TYR A 31 -25.42 0.31 13.08
C TYR A 31 -26.33 -0.73 13.73
N GLY A 32 -26.73 -0.52 15.00
CA GLY A 32 -27.54 -1.47 15.76
C GLY A 32 -26.72 -2.25 16.78
N GLU A 33 -27.43 -2.92 17.70
CA GLU A 33 -26.81 -3.70 18.77
C GLU A 33 -26.07 -4.94 18.23
N GLY A 34 -24.93 -5.23 18.84
CA GLY A 34 -24.14 -6.44 18.53
C GLY A 34 -23.35 -6.36 17.24
N VAL A 35 -23.30 -5.20 16.56
CA VAL A 35 -22.58 -5.03 15.30
C VAL A 35 -21.13 -4.74 15.57
N HIS A 36 -20.25 -5.53 14.97
CA HIS A 36 -18.80 -5.30 14.96
C HIS A 36 -18.44 -4.25 13.92
N CYS A 37 -17.56 -3.32 14.25
CA CYS A 37 -17.14 -2.24 13.36
C CYS A 37 -15.63 -2.14 13.25
N LEU A 38 -15.17 -1.46 12.21
CA LEU A 38 -13.82 -0.94 12.12
C LEU A 38 -13.87 0.59 12.17
N ARG A 39 -12.84 1.18 12.76
CA ARG A 39 -12.64 2.62 12.70
C ARG A 39 -11.57 2.89 11.65
N ASP A 40 -11.89 3.76 10.69
CA ASP A 40 -10.93 4.15 9.65
C ASP A 40 -9.89 5.15 10.18
N PRO A 41 -8.81 5.45 9.42
CA PRO A 41 -7.79 6.40 9.86
C PRO A 41 -8.32 7.82 10.13
N GLU A 42 -9.45 8.20 9.54
CA GLU A 42 -10.11 9.48 9.77
C GLU A 42 -11.04 9.48 11.00
N GLY A 43 -11.12 8.35 11.70
CA GLY A 43 -11.91 8.22 12.92
C GLY A 43 -13.37 7.82 12.72
N ARG A 44 -13.78 7.49 11.49
CA ARG A 44 -15.16 7.11 11.17
C ARG A 44 -15.39 5.61 11.40
N LEU A 45 -16.55 5.28 11.95
CA LEU A 45 -16.97 3.89 12.07
C LEU A 45 -17.40 3.33 10.70
N ARG A 46 -16.97 2.11 10.43
CA ARG A 46 -17.31 1.38 9.21
C ARG A 46 -17.78 -0.03 9.57
N ALA A 47 -18.84 -0.46 8.92
CA ALA A 47 -19.40 -1.82 9.08
C ALA A 47 -19.95 -2.31 7.76
N THR A 48 -20.21 -3.60 7.70
CA THR A 48 -20.92 -4.22 6.59
C THR A 48 -22.00 -5.15 7.12
N LEU A 49 -23.13 -5.17 6.44
CA LEU A 49 -24.27 -6.04 6.79
C LEU A 49 -24.01 -7.53 6.50
N PHE A 50 -22.96 -7.81 5.76
CA PHE A 50 -22.65 -9.17 5.29
C PHE A 50 -21.56 -9.86 6.11
N SER A 51 -20.95 -9.19 7.09
CA SER A 51 -19.89 -9.79 7.89
C SER A 51 -20.48 -10.58 9.06
N SER A 52 -20.24 -11.89 9.08
CA SER A 52 -20.62 -12.79 10.18
C SER A 52 -19.50 -12.96 11.21
N SER A 53 -18.31 -12.45 10.92
CA SER A 53 -17.13 -12.55 11.78
C SER A 53 -16.24 -11.30 11.67
N VAL A 54 -15.35 -11.12 12.64
CA VAL A 54 -14.35 -10.02 12.61
C VAL A 54 -13.43 -10.16 11.40
N GLY A 55 -13.07 -11.38 11.01
CA GLY A 55 -12.27 -11.64 9.81
C GLY A 55 -12.96 -11.16 8.53
N ASP A 56 -14.25 -11.47 8.38
CA ASP A 56 -15.04 -11.00 7.24
C ASP A 56 -15.14 -9.48 7.21
N LEU A 57 -15.26 -8.86 8.36
CA LEU A 57 -15.28 -7.40 8.46
C LEU A 57 -14.01 -6.76 7.89
N TRP A 58 -12.83 -7.26 8.28
CA TRP A 58 -11.57 -6.80 7.72
C TRP A 58 -11.49 -6.99 6.20
N ASN A 59 -12.01 -8.07 5.68
CA ASN A 59 -11.96 -8.37 4.26
C ASN A 59 -12.86 -7.49 3.40
N HIS A 60 -14.01 -7.06 3.94
CA HIS A 60 -15.02 -6.33 3.17
C HIS A 60 -15.00 -4.82 3.37
N VAL A 61 -14.46 -4.35 4.48
CA VAL A 61 -14.52 -2.91 4.84
C VAL A 61 -13.21 -2.19 4.51
N THR A 62 -12.08 -2.86 4.65
CA THR A 62 -10.78 -2.23 4.37
C THR A 62 -10.47 -2.15 2.89
N PRO A 63 -9.65 -1.16 2.46
CA PRO A 63 -9.22 -1.06 1.07
C PRO A 63 -8.48 -2.33 0.61
N GLN A 64 -8.71 -2.71 -0.64
CA GLN A 64 -7.99 -3.82 -1.28
C GLN A 64 -6.74 -3.26 -1.95
N PHE A 65 -5.66 -3.16 -1.19
CA PHE A 65 -4.41 -2.56 -1.64
C PHE A 65 -3.77 -3.32 -2.80
N HIS A 66 -4.02 -4.62 -2.90
CA HIS A 66 -3.49 -5.46 -3.98
C HIS A 66 -4.19 -5.25 -5.33
N GLU A 67 -5.35 -4.60 -5.35
CA GLU A 67 -6.19 -4.53 -6.55
C GLU A 67 -6.59 -3.11 -6.97
N TRP A 68 -6.93 -2.25 -6.00
CA TRP A 68 -7.53 -0.93 -6.30
C TRP A 68 -6.49 0.17 -6.50
N GLU A 69 -6.56 0.85 -7.65
CA GLU A 69 -5.70 2.02 -7.93
C GLU A 69 -5.90 3.14 -6.90
N SER A 70 -7.12 3.35 -6.42
CA SER A 70 -7.41 4.33 -5.39
C SER A 70 -6.74 3.98 -4.05
N ALA A 71 -6.70 2.71 -3.70
CA ALA A 71 -6.03 2.23 -2.50
C ALA A 71 -4.50 2.34 -2.63
N LYS A 72 -3.96 2.01 -3.81
CA LYS A 72 -2.55 2.23 -4.15
C LYS A 72 -2.15 3.69 -3.95
N ALA A 73 -2.94 4.63 -4.48
CA ALA A 73 -2.67 6.06 -4.35
C ALA A 73 -2.67 6.53 -2.88
N LYS A 74 -3.60 6.05 -2.08
CA LYS A 74 -3.65 6.34 -0.64
C LYS A 74 -2.45 5.78 0.10
N LEU A 75 -2.05 4.55 -0.22
CA LEU A 75 -0.89 3.89 0.38
C LEU A 75 0.40 4.65 0.06
N LEU A 76 0.62 5.01 -1.19
CA LEU A 76 1.79 5.79 -1.60
C LEU A 76 1.84 7.14 -0.88
N ARG A 77 0.71 7.82 -0.76
CA ARG A 77 0.62 9.10 -0.06
C ARG A 77 0.95 8.97 1.42
N TRP A 78 0.45 7.91 2.05
CA TRP A 78 0.73 7.63 3.45
C TRP A 78 2.20 7.26 3.69
N LEU A 79 2.81 6.47 2.80
CA LEU A 79 4.25 6.16 2.85
C LEU A 79 5.09 7.44 2.71
N ALA A 80 4.74 8.29 1.76
CA ALA A 80 5.46 9.53 1.48
C ALA A 80 5.34 10.57 2.61
N ALA A 81 4.35 10.46 3.48
CA ALA A 81 4.15 11.37 4.61
C ALA A 81 5.17 11.17 5.75
N ASP A 82 5.93 10.09 5.73
CA ASP A 82 6.95 9.80 6.74
C ASP A 82 8.26 9.39 6.06
N GLU A 83 9.35 10.08 6.41
CA GLU A 83 10.65 9.88 5.75
C GLU A 83 11.17 8.44 5.91
N ALA A 84 11.06 7.86 7.11
CA ALA A 84 11.53 6.50 7.36
C ALA A 84 10.74 5.46 6.56
N ARG A 85 9.42 5.61 6.51
CA ARG A 85 8.55 4.75 5.70
C ARG A 85 8.89 4.85 4.22
N TRP A 86 9.05 6.08 3.74
CA TRP A 86 9.35 6.34 2.32
C TRP A 86 10.71 5.76 1.92
N THR A 87 11.73 5.98 2.74
CA THR A 87 13.08 5.45 2.50
C THR A 87 13.08 3.92 2.47
N ALA A 88 12.41 3.29 3.43
CA ALA A 88 12.30 1.83 3.47
C ALA A 88 11.56 1.28 2.24
N PHE A 89 10.46 1.90 1.86
CA PHE A 89 9.71 1.54 0.65
C PHE A 89 10.54 1.74 -0.61
N TYR A 90 11.23 2.87 -0.72
CA TYR A 90 12.12 3.16 -1.84
C TYR A 90 13.16 2.06 -2.02
N ASN A 91 13.80 1.63 -0.95
CA ASN A 91 14.80 0.57 -1.01
C ASN A 91 14.22 -0.76 -1.52
N GLU A 92 12.97 -1.07 -1.15
CA GLU A 92 12.29 -2.28 -1.62
C GLU A 92 11.96 -2.23 -3.12
N ILE A 93 11.60 -1.08 -3.65
CA ILE A 93 11.25 -0.95 -5.08
C ILE A 93 12.45 -0.65 -5.98
N ASP A 94 13.62 -0.37 -5.41
CA ASP A 94 14.80 -0.01 -6.19
C ASP A 94 15.23 -1.14 -7.15
N ALA A 95 15.16 -2.39 -6.70
CA ALA A 95 15.43 -3.55 -7.57
C ALA A 95 14.44 -3.64 -8.74
N LEU A 96 13.17 -3.33 -8.51
CA LEU A 96 12.15 -3.29 -9.57
C LEU A 96 12.42 -2.13 -10.54
N TYR A 97 12.92 -1.02 -10.03
CA TYR A 97 13.30 0.12 -10.85
C TYR A 97 14.44 -0.23 -11.80
N ASP A 98 15.45 -0.96 -11.34
CA ASP A 98 16.58 -1.38 -12.17
C ASP A 98 16.12 -2.25 -13.35
N GLU A 99 15.19 -3.16 -13.13
CA GLU A 99 14.58 -3.98 -14.18
C GLU A 99 13.79 -3.13 -15.17
N PHE A 100 13.01 -2.18 -14.67
CA PHE A 100 12.25 -1.24 -15.51
C PHE A 100 13.19 -0.37 -16.36
N GLU A 101 14.26 0.13 -15.77
CA GLU A 101 15.26 0.96 -16.45
C GLU A 101 15.91 0.18 -17.62
N ALA A 102 16.33 -1.05 -17.38
CA ALA A 102 16.92 -1.91 -18.41
C ALA A 102 15.95 -2.14 -19.57
N PHE A 103 14.70 -2.46 -19.28
CA PHE A 103 13.65 -2.66 -20.27
C PHE A 103 13.34 -1.38 -21.05
N TYR A 104 13.24 -0.25 -20.38
CA TYR A 104 12.97 1.04 -21.00
C TYR A 104 14.11 1.46 -21.93
N ASN A 105 15.37 1.23 -21.52
CA ASN A 105 16.53 1.52 -22.34
C ASN A 105 16.58 0.66 -23.62
N GLU A 106 16.19 -0.61 -23.55
CA GLU A 106 16.07 -1.49 -24.72
C GLU A 106 15.07 -0.95 -25.74
N ILE A 107 13.89 -0.52 -25.26
CA ILE A 107 12.86 0.05 -26.13
C ILE A 107 13.32 1.37 -26.74
N ASP A 108 13.89 2.23 -25.91
CA ASP A 108 14.31 3.58 -26.31
C ASP A 108 15.46 3.55 -27.32
N ALA A 109 16.36 2.59 -27.20
CA ALA A 109 17.44 2.36 -28.16
C ALA A 109 16.95 2.01 -29.57
N LEU A 110 15.72 1.50 -29.71
CA LEU A 110 15.12 1.19 -31.02
C LEU A 110 14.60 2.43 -31.75
N TYR A 111 14.39 3.54 -31.04
CA TYR A 111 13.68 4.71 -31.58
C TYR A 111 14.49 6.00 -31.60
N ASP A 112 15.77 6.00 -31.12
CA ASP A 112 16.39 7.25 -30.82
C ASP A 112 17.76 7.54 -31.47
N GLU A 113 17.93 8.80 -31.89
CA GLU A 113 19.10 9.33 -32.59
C GLU A 113 20.00 10.19 -31.67
N ASP A 114 19.54 10.59 -30.46
CA ASP A 114 20.29 11.49 -29.56
C ASP A 114 20.38 10.95 -28.12
N GLU A 115 21.53 10.33 -27.80
CA GLU A 115 21.80 9.74 -26.48
C GLU A 115 21.83 10.77 -25.33
N SER A 116 22.30 11.95 -25.58
CA SER A 116 22.49 12.99 -24.58
C SER A 116 21.16 13.57 -24.07
N ALA A 117 20.24 13.88 -24.98
CA ALA A 117 18.90 14.33 -24.65
C ALA A 117 18.10 13.22 -23.95
N ARG A 118 18.31 11.98 -24.35
CA ARG A 118 17.66 10.78 -23.81
C ARG A 118 18.03 10.54 -22.34
N GLU A 119 19.30 10.60 -21.97
CA GLU A 119 19.76 10.43 -20.59
C GLU A 119 19.14 11.45 -19.64
N THR A 120 19.05 12.72 -20.05
CA THR A 120 18.45 13.78 -19.26
C THR A 120 16.95 13.58 -19.07
N GLN A 121 16.23 13.23 -20.12
CA GLN A 121 14.80 12.94 -20.05
C GLN A 121 14.53 11.69 -19.22
N PHE A 122 15.37 10.68 -19.33
CA PHE A 122 15.22 9.43 -18.61
C PHE A 122 15.26 9.64 -17.10
N SER A 123 16.24 10.37 -16.57
CA SER A 123 16.43 10.56 -15.13
C SER A 123 15.28 11.28 -14.44
N VAL A 124 14.59 12.19 -15.12
CA VAL A 124 13.49 12.99 -14.54
C VAL A 124 12.13 12.35 -14.76
N VAL A 125 11.87 11.83 -15.95
CA VAL A 125 10.55 11.34 -16.36
C VAL A 125 10.35 9.87 -16.03
N SER A 126 11.42 9.07 -16.06
CA SER A 126 11.30 7.62 -15.89
C SER A 126 10.92 7.18 -14.48
N TRP A 127 11.35 7.88 -13.43
CA TRP A 127 10.95 7.57 -12.05
C TRP A 127 9.44 7.73 -11.87
N SER A 128 8.88 8.83 -12.36
CA SER A 128 7.43 9.08 -12.33
C SER A 128 6.66 8.05 -13.14
N ARG A 129 7.15 7.70 -14.33
CA ARG A 129 6.56 6.64 -15.16
C ARG A 129 6.63 5.29 -14.47
N PHE A 130 7.76 4.98 -13.84
CA PHE A 130 7.95 3.74 -13.10
C PHE A 130 6.90 3.60 -11.98
N LEU A 131 6.72 4.62 -11.15
CA LEU A 131 5.74 4.60 -10.07
C LEU A 131 4.31 4.40 -10.58
N VAL A 132 3.98 4.99 -11.72
CA VAL A 132 2.66 4.83 -12.36
C VAL A 132 2.47 3.42 -12.91
N THR A 133 3.54 2.78 -13.41
CA THR A 133 3.46 1.42 -13.99
C THR A 133 3.42 0.31 -12.94
N LEU A 134 3.81 0.59 -11.70
CA LEU A 134 3.69 -0.38 -10.61
C LEU A 134 2.22 -0.76 -10.40
N THR A 135 1.97 -2.06 -10.36
CA THR A 135 0.63 -2.56 -10.04
C THR A 135 0.30 -2.32 -8.57
N PRO A 136 -0.98 -2.22 -8.19
CA PRO A 136 -1.35 -2.16 -6.77
C PRO A 136 -0.74 -3.30 -5.94
N ALA A 137 -0.70 -4.51 -6.49
CA ALA A 137 -0.10 -5.68 -5.82
C ALA A 137 1.41 -5.49 -5.55
N GLN A 138 2.16 -4.95 -6.52
CA GLN A 138 3.59 -4.67 -6.35
C GLN A 138 3.85 -3.61 -5.27
N VAL A 139 3.06 -2.55 -5.25
CA VAL A 139 3.16 -1.50 -4.23
C VAL A 139 2.82 -2.06 -2.84
N ALA A 140 1.75 -2.84 -2.73
CA ALA A 140 1.33 -3.45 -1.46
C ALA A 140 2.39 -4.41 -0.92
N GLU A 141 2.95 -5.27 -1.75
CA GLU A 141 4.00 -6.21 -1.36
C GLU A 141 5.27 -5.49 -0.88
N SER A 142 5.72 -4.50 -1.63
CA SER A 142 6.91 -3.71 -1.28
C SER A 142 6.69 -2.89 0.00
N ALA A 143 5.50 -2.34 0.18
CA ALA A 143 5.14 -1.61 1.40
C ALA A 143 5.14 -2.52 2.63
N GLU A 144 4.58 -3.72 2.52
CA GLU A 144 4.59 -4.70 3.61
C GLU A 144 6.02 -5.05 4.03
N LYS A 145 6.88 -5.37 3.07
CA LYS A 145 8.30 -5.68 3.34
C LYS A 145 9.01 -4.52 4.02
N ALA A 146 8.82 -3.30 3.53
CA ALA A 146 9.42 -2.10 4.10
C ALA A 146 8.99 -1.87 5.55
N LEU A 147 7.70 -1.97 5.83
CA LEU A 147 7.15 -1.75 7.18
C LEU A 147 7.57 -2.84 8.15
N ARG A 148 7.60 -4.09 7.71
CA ARG A 148 8.09 -5.20 8.56
C ARG A 148 9.57 -5.04 8.88
N GLY A 149 10.38 -4.56 7.94
CA GLY A 149 11.79 -4.23 8.17
C GLY A 149 11.96 -3.15 9.22
N LEU A 150 11.20 -2.07 9.16
CA LEU A 150 11.22 -0.99 10.16
C LEU A 150 10.83 -1.48 11.55
N THR A 151 9.83 -2.35 11.66
CA THR A 151 9.39 -2.92 12.92
C THR A 151 10.46 -3.83 13.53
N ALA A 152 11.14 -4.64 12.70
CA ALA A 152 12.24 -5.51 13.14
C ALA A 152 13.42 -4.69 13.67
N GLU A 153 13.81 -3.61 12.99
CA GLU A 153 14.87 -2.69 13.45
C GLU A 153 14.54 -2.08 14.81
N LYS A 154 13.30 -1.63 15.00
CA LYS A 154 12.84 -1.08 16.30
C LYS A 154 12.85 -2.15 17.41
N GLY A 155 12.54 -3.41 17.07
CA GLY A 155 12.58 -4.52 18.00
C GLY A 155 14.00 -4.88 18.46
N GLU A 156 14.99 -4.78 17.56
CA GLU A 156 16.40 -5.05 17.85
C GLU A 156 17.04 -3.98 18.73
N ASN A 157 16.53 -2.77 18.74
CA ASN A 157 17.04 -1.64 19.51
C ASN A 157 16.42 -1.53 20.92
N THR A 158 15.56 -2.44 21.29
CA THR A 158 14.99 -2.54 22.64
C THR A 158 15.56 -3.70 23.42
#